data_8564f14ef48816f671123d9ae856abdd
#
_entry.id   8564f14ef48816f671123d9ae856abdd
#
_cell.length_a   1.000
_cell.length_b   1.000
_cell.length_c   1.000
_cell.angle_alpha   90.00
_cell.angle_beta   90.00
_cell.angle_gamma   90.00
#
_symmetry.space_group_name_H-M   'P 1'
#
loop_
_entity.id
_entity.type
_entity.pdbx_description
1 polymer ?
#
loop_
_entity_poly.entity_id
_entity_poly.type
_entity_poly.pdbx_seq_one_letter_code
_entity_poly.pdbx_strand_id
1 'polypeptide(L)'
;MRYPVDVFTGKVRDYTGSRPSAIAKVQIDGELMLTELGLTGDEQAETKIHGGPDRALCHYPREHYQHWRQAFPEQAELFVAPAFGENLSTEGLTEDNVYIGDIFQWGEALIQVTQPRSPCFKLNFHFGISDMACQMQDAGKTGWLCSVVAAGLVSADAPLILASRVSDVSVREAIAIAWHMPFDDSQYHRLLSAAGLSKSWTRTMQKRRLSGKIEDNSRRLWGK
;
A
#
# COMPACT_ATOMS: atom_id res chain seq x y z
N MET A 1 -2.73 0.52 21.60
CA MET A 1 -3.33 -0.68 20.98
C MET A 1 -2.22 -1.48 20.32
N ARG A 2 -2.35 -2.80 20.32
CA ARG A 2 -1.41 -3.74 19.68
C ARG A 2 -2.16 -4.45 18.56
N TYR A 3 -1.60 -4.43 17.36
CA TYR A 3 -2.20 -5.03 16.17
C TYR A 3 -1.35 -6.23 15.74
N PRO A 4 -1.83 -7.47 15.90
CA PRO A 4 -1.17 -8.65 15.35
C PRO A 4 -0.98 -8.48 13.84
N VAL A 5 0.17 -8.95 13.32
CA VAL A 5 0.54 -8.76 11.93
C VAL A 5 0.98 -10.09 11.31
N ASP A 6 0.44 -10.43 10.15
CA ASP A 6 1.01 -11.46 9.29
C ASP A 6 2.06 -10.83 8.37
N VAL A 7 3.15 -11.53 8.16
CA VAL A 7 4.32 -11.06 7.42
C VAL A 7 4.54 -11.91 6.17
N PHE A 8 4.80 -11.25 5.04
CA PHE A 8 4.95 -11.93 3.76
C PHE A 8 6.13 -11.37 2.98
N THR A 9 6.88 -12.26 2.32
CA THR A 9 7.95 -11.91 1.37
C THR A 9 7.75 -12.64 0.05
N GLY A 10 8.28 -12.08 -1.04
CA GLY A 10 8.18 -12.69 -2.36
C GLY A 10 9.42 -12.49 -3.20
N LYS A 11 9.59 -13.38 -4.17
CA LYS A 11 10.65 -13.31 -5.17
C LYS A 11 10.08 -12.86 -6.50
N VAL A 12 10.89 -12.13 -7.27
CA VAL A 12 10.53 -11.78 -8.65
C VAL A 12 10.43 -13.05 -9.48
N ARG A 13 9.30 -13.22 -10.14
CA ARG A 13 9.03 -14.32 -11.07
C ARG A 13 8.40 -13.79 -12.34
N ASP A 14 8.59 -14.48 -13.46
CA ASP A 14 7.87 -14.21 -14.68
C ASP A 14 6.43 -14.72 -14.53
N TYR A 15 5.50 -13.81 -14.61
CA TYR A 15 4.07 -14.13 -14.66
C TYR A 15 3.68 -14.36 -16.13
N THR A 16 2.91 -15.42 -16.41
CA THR A 16 2.49 -15.82 -17.74
C THR A 16 1.96 -14.65 -18.56
N GLY A 17 2.65 -14.32 -19.67
CA GLY A 17 2.26 -13.29 -20.62
C GLY A 17 2.45 -11.84 -20.16
N SER A 18 3.07 -11.59 -19.01
CA SER A 18 3.25 -10.27 -18.46
C SER A 18 4.66 -10.02 -17.91
N ARG A 19 4.89 -8.82 -17.50
CA ARG A 19 6.15 -8.33 -16.93
C ARG A 19 6.48 -9.02 -15.59
N PRO A 20 7.76 -9.16 -15.23
CA PRO A 20 8.18 -9.73 -13.95
C PRO A 20 7.45 -9.09 -12.76
N SER A 21 7.08 -9.89 -11.76
CA SER A 21 6.38 -9.44 -10.56
C SER A 21 6.78 -10.26 -9.33
N ALA A 22 6.80 -9.63 -8.16
CA ALA A 22 6.95 -10.26 -6.86
C ALA A 22 5.62 -10.26 -6.07
N ILE A 23 4.48 -10.21 -6.77
CA ILE A 23 3.14 -10.14 -6.15
C ILE A 23 2.79 -11.44 -5.40
N ALA A 24 3.28 -12.59 -5.88
CA ALA A 24 3.05 -13.88 -5.22
C ALA A 24 4.01 -14.02 -4.03
N LYS A 25 3.58 -13.49 -2.88
CA LYS A 25 4.31 -13.60 -1.63
C LYS A 25 3.91 -14.84 -0.84
N VAL A 26 4.76 -15.24 0.09
CA VAL A 26 4.53 -16.35 1.02
C VAL A 26 4.65 -15.85 2.44
N GLN A 27 3.89 -16.43 3.35
CA GLN A 27 3.97 -16.12 4.77
C GLN A 27 5.33 -16.54 5.33
N ILE A 28 5.85 -15.72 6.22
CA ILE A 28 7.12 -15.95 6.90
C ILE A 28 6.85 -16.02 8.40
N ASP A 29 7.33 -17.09 8.99
CA ASP A 29 7.41 -17.26 10.44
C ASP A 29 8.85 -16.95 10.89
N GLY A 30 8.99 -16.39 12.09
CA GLY A 30 10.28 -16.08 12.68
C GLY A 30 10.76 -14.63 12.42
N GLU A 31 12.02 -14.40 12.78
CA GLU A 31 12.63 -13.07 12.72
C GLU A 31 13.21 -12.76 11.34
N LEU A 32 13.06 -11.51 10.93
CA LEU A 32 13.61 -10.95 9.70
C LEU A 32 14.29 -9.61 10.00
N MET A 33 15.34 -9.28 9.26
CA MET A 33 15.89 -7.93 9.26
C MET A 33 15.02 -7.04 8.35
N LEU A 34 14.50 -5.97 8.92
CA LEU A 34 13.89 -4.87 8.16
C LEU A 34 14.96 -3.81 7.90
N THR A 35 15.25 -3.58 6.63
CA THR A 35 16.19 -2.56 6.15
C THR A 35 15.44 -1.35 5.62
N GLU A 36 16.15 -0.26 5.30
CA GLU A 36 15.54 0.94 4.67
C GLU A 36 14.82 0.65 3.36
N LEU A 37 15.13 -0.46 2.69
CA LEU A 37 14.54 -0.86 1.40
C LEU A 37 13.47 -1.96 1.53
N GLY A 38 13.20 -2.44 2.75
CA GLY A 38 12.22 -3.48 3.02
C GLY A 38 12.79 -4.70 3.73
N LEU A 39 11.99 -5.75 3.81
CA LEU A 39 12.33 -7.02 4.47
C LEU A 39 13.44 -7.75 3.71
N THR A 40 14.41 -8.27 4.44
CA THR A 40 15.40 -9.18 3.87
C THR A 40 14.71 -10.39 3.25
N GLY A 41 15.06 -10.68 2.00
CA GLY A 41 14.44 -11.79 1.27
C GLY A 41 13.22 -11.41 0.43
N ASP A 42 12.63 -10.22 0.64
CA ASP A 42 11.61 -9.68 -0.25
C ASP A 42 12.24 -9.01 -1.49
N GLU A 43 11.58 -9.12 -2.64
CA GLU A 43 12.03 -8.53 -3.89
C GLU A 43 10.93 -7.67 -4.51
N GLN A 44 11.35 -6.73 -5.37
CA GLN A 44 10.47 -5.83 -6.11
C GLN A 44 10.93 -5.79 -7.58
N ALA A 45 10.05 -6.15 -8.51
CA ALA A 45 10.40 -6.27 -9.92
C ALA A 45 10.73 -4.93 -10.61
N GLU A 46 10.12 -3.84 -10.17
CA GLU A 46 10.27 -2.50 -10.78
C GLU A 46 10.60 -1.47 -9.69
N THR A 47 11.83 -1.53 -9.17
CA THR A 47 12.28 -0.70 -8.03
C THR A 47 12.12 0.81 -8.24
N LYS A 48 12.15 1.28 -9.51
CA LYS A 48 11.91 2.70 -9.85
C LYS A 48 10.45 3.14 -9.67
N ILE A 49 9.50 2.21 -9.74
CA ILE A 49 8.04 2.50 -9.72
C ILE A 49 7.39 1.91 -8.47
N HIS A 50 7.73 0.67 -8.09
CA HIS A 50 7.09 -0.08 -7.01
C HIS A 50 7.94 -0.21 -5.76
N GLY A 51 9.11 0.42 -5.69
CA GLY A 51 10.05 0.33 -4.57
C GLY A 51 10.67 1.65 -4.17
N GLY A 52 11.75 1.53 -3.41
CA GLY A 52 12.51 2.65 -2.88
C GLY A 52 12.11 3.01 -1.44
N PRO A 53 12.87 3.92 -0.78
CA PRO A 53 12.74 4.19 0.65
C PRO A 53 11.33 4.60 1.11
N ASP A 54 10.60 5.37 0.29
CA ASP A 54 9.23 5.79 0.61
C ASP A 54 8.19 4.65 0.46
N ARG A 55 8.59 3.48 -0.06
CA ARG A 55 7.73 2.34 -0.42
C ARG A 55 8.38 1.01 -0.05
N ALA A 56 9.04 0.97 1.08
CA ALA A 56 9.78 -0.20 1.55
C ALA A 56 8.85 -1.37 1.89
N LEU A 57 7.65 -1.08 2.38
CA LEU A 57 6.63 -2.06 2.75
C LEU A 57 5.26 -1.70 2.16
N CYS A 58 4.51 -2.72 1.78
CA CYS A 58 3.10 -2.62 1.43
C CYS A 58 2.26 -3.27 2.54
N HIS A 59 1.30 -2.52 3.06
CA HIS A 59 0.32 -3.00 4.03
C HIS A 59 -1.05 -3.12 3.40
N TYR A 60 -1.80 -4.18 3.74
CA TYR A 60 -3.17 -4.37 3.28
C TYR A 60 -4.07 -4.87 4.42
N PRO A 61 -5.19 -4.17 4.74
CA PRO A 61 -6.13 -4.56 5.78
C PRO A 61 -6.78 -5.91 5.48
N ARG A 62 -6.78 -6.82 6.46
CA ARG A 62 -7.37 -8.17 6.32
C ARG A 62 -8.89 -8.10 6.11
N GLU A 63 -9.55 -7.09 6.67
CA GLU A 63 -10.98 -6.84 6.54
C GLU A 63 -11.45 -6.71 5.09
N HIS A 64 -10.59 -6.22 4.20
CA HIS A 64 -10.93 -6.02 2.79
C HIS A 64 -11.13 -7.31 2.02
N TYR A 65 -10.54 -8.41 2.46
CA TYR A 65 -10.69 -9.70 1.82
C TYR A 65 -12.14 -10.21 1.83
N GLN A 66 -12.89 -9.94 2.90
CA GLN A 66 -14.32 -10.28 2.95
C GLN A 66 -15.11 -9.54 1.87
N HIS A 67 -14.83 -8.23 1.68
CA HIS A 67 -15.46 -7.43 0.64
C HIS A 67 -15.20 -8.02 -0.75
N TRP A 68 -13.95 -8.40 -1.06
CA TRP A 68 -13.62 -8.94 -2.37
C TRP A 68 -14.20 -10.32 -2.62
N ARG A 69 -14.24 -11.20 -1.63
CA ARG A 69 -14.95 -12.49 -1.73
C ARG A 69 -16.43 -12.34 -2.03
N GLN A 70 -17.06 -11.30 -1.50
CA GLN A 70 -18.47 -10.99 -1.79
C GLN A 70 -18.66 -10.36 -3.16
N ALA A 71 -17.76 -9.49 -3.58
CA ALA A 71 -17.81 -8.83 -4.89
C ALA A 71 -17.51 -9.80 -6.04
N PHE A 72 -16.65 -10.79 -5.81
CA PHE A 72 -16.21 -11.77 -6.82
C PHE A 72 -16.35 -13.20 -6.29
N PRO A 73 -17.58 -13.71 -6.15
CA PRO A 73 -17.84 -15.02 -5.54
C PRO A 73 -17.23 -16.19 -6.32
N GLU A 74 -17.10 -16.08 -7.64
CA GLU A 74 -16.48 -17.10 -8.48
C GLU A 74 -14.97 -17.22 -8.30
N GLN A 75 -14.29 -16.16 -7.81
CA GLN A 75 -12.86 -16.10 -7.51
C GLN A 75 -12.59 -15.95 -6.01
N ALA A 76 -13.58 -16.27 -5.16
CA ALA A 76 -13.51 -16.02 -3.71
C ALA A 76 -12.27 -16.65 -3.04
N GLU A 77 -11.84 -17.82 -3.51
CA GLU A 77 -10.66 -18.51 -3.00
C GLU A 77 -9.34 -17.78 -3.26
N LEU A 78 -9.28 -16.87 -4.25
CA LEU A 78 -8.08 -16.07 -4.53
C LEU A 78 -7.90 -14.93 -3.51
N PHE A 79 -8.98 -14.52 -2.83
CA PHE A 79 -8.94 -13.38 -1.92
C PHE A 79 -8.60 -13.79 -0.49
N VAL A 80 -7.35 -14.18 -0.31
CA VAL A 80 -6.72 -14.46 1.00
C VAL A 80 -5.34 -13.81 1.05
N ALA A 81 -4.91 -13.36 2.23
CA ALA A 81 -3.57 -12.75 2.38
C ALA A 81 -2.46 -13.72 1.97
N PRO A 82 -1.52 -13.30 1.19
CA PRO A 82 -1.18 -11.95 0.69
C PRO A 82 -1.59 -11.70 -0.77
N ALA A 83 -2.84 -11.92 -1.15
CA ALA A 83 -3.29 -11.91 -2.54
C ALA A 83 -3.03 -10.58 -3.27
N PHE A 84 -2.97 -9.47 -2.56
CA PHE A 84 -2.62 -8.18 -3.16
C PHE A 84 -1.11 -7.91 -3.20
N GLY A 85 -0.28 -8.87 -2.78
CA GLY A 85 1.18 -8.73 -2.77
C GLY A 85 1.70 -7.83 -1.65
N GLU A 86 0.94 -7.73 -0.57
CA GLU A 86 1.33 -7.01 0.63
C GLU A 86 2.44 -7.74 1.39
N ASN A 87 3.24 -6.96 2.13
CA ASN A 87 4.21 -7.47 3.09
C ASN A 87 3.60 -7.67 4.47
N LEU A 88 2.61 -6.83 4.82
CA LEU A 88 1.95 -6.82 6.11
C LEU A 88 0.44 -6.88 5.94
N SER A 89 -0.22 -7.74 6.73
CA SER A 89 -1.67 -7.79 6.84
C SER A 89 -2.08 -7.78 8.31
N THR A 90 -3.03 -6.90 8.67
CA THR A 90 -3.52 -6.77 10.06
C THR A 90 -5.03 -6.69 10.09
N GLU A 91 -5.60 -6.88 11.28
CA GLU A 91 -6.99 -6.52 11.61
C GLU A 91 -7.02 -5.29 12.51
N GLY A 92 -8.03 -4.44 12.36
CA GLY A 92 -8.25 -3.24 13.16
C GLY A 92 -7.52 -1.99 12.64
N LEU A 93 -6.66 -2.12 11.63
CA LEU A 93 -6.05 -1.00 10.92
C LEU A 93 -6.64 -0.92 9.50
N THR A 94 -7.35 0.18 9.22
CA THR A 94 -7.94 0.46 7.90
C THR A 94 -7.60 1.88 7.45
N GLU A 95 -7.93 2.21 6.22
CA GLU A 95 -7.72 3.55 5.67
C GLU A 95 -8.43 4.65 6.47
N ASP A 96 -9.47 4.28 7.25
CA ASP A 96 -10.27 5.23 8.03
C ASP A 96 -9.61 5.64 9.35
N ASN A 97 -8.75 4.78 9.92
CA ASN A 97 -8.12 5.01 11.22
C ASN A 97 -6.59 5.09 11.20
N VAL A 98 -5.98 4.86 10.03
CA VAL A 98 -4.55 5.07 9.77
C VAL A 98 -4.34 6.38 9.03
N TYR A 99 -3.31 7.14 9.40
CA TYR A 99 -3.05 8.50 8.90
C TYR A 99 -1.70 8.57 8.21
N ILE A 100 -1.60 9.44 7.22
CA ILE A 100 -0.31 9.76 6.59
C ILE A 100 0.65 10.24 7.67
N GLY A 101 1.85 9.65 7.71
CA GLY A 101 2.85 9.97 8.72
C GLY A 101 2.70 9.22 10.05
N ASP A 102 1.66 8.39 10.25
CA ASP A 102 1.62 7.51 11.42
C ASP A 102 2.90 6.67 11.49
N ILE A 103 3.53 6.66 12.66
CA ILE A 103 4.72 5.85 12.93
C ILE A 103 4.32 4.69 13.82
N PHE A 104 4.60 3.48 13.35
CA PHE A 104 4.39 2.25 14.12
C PHE A 104 5.74 1.65 14.54
N GLN A 105 5.82 1.24 15.79
CA GLN A 105 6.85 0.33 16.26
C GLN A 105 6.48 -1.09 15.86
N TRP A 106 7.45 -1.83 15.31
CA TRP A 106 7.35 -3.23 14.97
C TRP A 106 8.64 -3.95 15.35
N GLY A 107 8.61 -4.73 16.43
CA GLY A 107 9.85 -5.27 17.01
C GLY A 107 10.84 -4.15 17.37
N GLU A 108 12.05 -4.23 16.84
CA GLU A 108 13.09 -3.20 16.99
C GLU A 108 12.97 -2.04 15.99
N ALA A 109 12.16 -2.20 14.94
CA ALA A 109 12.04 -1.24 13.86
C ALA A 109 10.95 -0.19 14.09
N LEU A 110 11.09 0.94 13.37
CA LEU A 110 10.04 1.96 13.22
C LEU A 110 9.68 2.11 11.74
N ILE A 111 8.39 2.00 11.42
CA ILE A 111 7.87 2.20 10.07
C ILE A 111 6.90 3.38 10.03
N GLN A 112 6.88 4.13 8.93
CA GLN A 112 6.03 5.30 8.77
C GLN A 112 5.13 5.16 7.54
N VAL A 113 3.84 5.43 7.71
CA VAL A 113 2.86 5.49 6.62
C VAL A 113 3.16 6.68 5.71
N THR A 114 3.36 6.43 4.42
CA THR A 114 3.81 7.46 3.48
C THR A 114 2.79 7.85 2.43
N GLN A 115 1.94 6.93 2.02
CA GLN A 115 0.95 7.16 0.96
C GLN A 115 -0.04 6.01 0.87
N PRO A 116 -1.27 6.24 0.34
CA PRO A 116 -2.12 5.16 -0.15
C PRO A 116 -1.39 4.38 -1.26
N ARG A 117 -1.64 3.09 -1.34
CA ARG A 117 -1.19 2.30 -2.49
C ARG A 117 -1.97 2.72 -3.74
N SER A 118 -1.26 2.97 -4.83
CA SER A 118 -1.87 3.21 -6.14
C SER A 118 -2.02 1.89 -6.90
N PRO A 119 -3.24 1.33 -7.04
CA PRO A 119 -3.45 0.06 -7.74
C PRO A 119 -2.97 0.13 -9.18
N CYS A 120 -2.45 -0.96 -9.72
CA CYS A 120 -1.99 -1.03 -11.10
C CYS A 120 -2.52 -2.26 -11.83
N PHE A 121 -2.50 -2.22 -13.14
CA PHE A 121 -3.03 -3.24 -14.05
C PHE A 121 -2.46 -4.66 -13.82
N LYS A 122 -1.34 -4.81 -13.12
CA LYS A 122 -0.80 -6.12 -12.75
C LYS A 122 -1.78 -6.92 -11.86
N LEU A 123 -2.62 -6.23 -11.07
CA LEU A 123 -3.70 -6.86 -10.32
C LEU A 123 -4.75 -7.49 -11.25
N ASN A 124 -5.04 -6.87 -12.39
CA ASN A 124 -6.00 -7.38 -13.36
C ASN A 124 -5.57 -8.77 -13.89
N PHE A 125 -4.28 -8.90 -14.21
CA PHE A 125 -3.71 -10.19 -14.65
C PHE A 125 -3.62 -11.20 -13.50
N HIS A 126 -3.26 -10.75 -12.30
CA HIS A 126 -3.09 -11.62 -11.15
C HIS A 126 -4.39 -12.32 -10.73
N PHE A 127 -5.50 -11.57 -10.72
CA PHE A 127 -6.82 -12.10 -10.35
C PHE A 127 -7.62 -12.62 -11.54
N GLY A 128 -7.19 -12.40 -12.78
CA GLY A 128 -7.99 -12.71 -13.96
C GLY A 128 -9.24 -11.82 -14.11
N ILE A 129 -9.27 -10.67 -13.42
CA ILE A 129 -10.38 -9.72 -13.40
C ILE A 129 -9.90 -8.46 -14.13
N SER A 130 -10.48 -8.16 -15.30
CA SER A 130 -9.97 -7.17 -16.26
C SER A 130 -9.88 -5.74 -15.72
N ASP A 131 -10.62 -5.40 -14.67
CA ASP A 131 -10.71 -4.07 -14.06
C ASP A 131 -10.41 -4.06 -12.55
N MET A 132 -9.77 -5.10 -12.01
CA MET A 132 -9.49 -5.23 -10.57
C MET A 132 -8.79 -4.00 -9.98
N ALA A 133 -7.83 -3.41 -10.72
CA ALA A 133 -7.13 -2.21 -10.28
C ALA A 133 -8.09 -1.00 -10.17
N CYS A 134 -9.05 -0.88 -11.08
CA CYS A 134 -10.08 0.15 -11.05
C CYS A 134 -11.03 -0.07 -9.88
N GLN A 135 -11.56 -1.29 -9.74
CA GLN A 135 -12.43 -1.68 -8.62
C GLN A 135 -11.78 -1.38 -7.25
N MET A 136 -10.49 -1.71 -7.12
CA MET A 136 -9.74 -1.45 -5.89
C MET A 136 -9.59 0.05 -5.60
N GLN A 137 -9.32 0.86 -6.64
CA GLN A 137 -9.25 2.32 -6.50
C GLN A 137 -10.62 2.91 -6.14
N ASP A 138 -11.67 2.51 -6.85
CA ASP A 138 -13.02 3.06 -6.69
C ASP A 138 -13.63 2.69 -5.33
N ALA A 139 -13.35 1.48 -4.84
CA ALA A 139 -13.75 1.07 -3.49
C ALA A 139 -12.94 1.79 -2.38
N GLY A 140 -11.81 2.43 -2.73
CA GLY A 140 -10.91 3.05 -1.77
C GLY A 140 -10.31 2.07 -0.76
N LYS A 141 -10.24 0.78 -1.10
CA LYS A 141 -9.69 -0.31 -0.29
C LYS A 141 -8.31 -0.69 -0.81
N THR A 142 -7.39 0.27 -0.74
CA THR A 142 -6.09 0.16 -1.41
C THR A 142 -4.96 -0.35 -0.51
N GLY A 143 -5.14 -0.24 0.82
CA GLY A 143 -4.02 -0.31 1.73
C GLY A 143 -3.08 0.89 1.54
N TRP A 144 -1.90 0.80 2.09
CA TRP A 144 -0.91 1.88 2.06
C TRP A 144 0.53 1.35 1.98
N LEU A 145 1.44 2.28 1.75
CA LEU A 145 2.87 2.02 1.70
C LEU A 145 3.54 2.68 2.90
N CYS A 146 4.64 2.06 3.36
CA CYS A 146 5.43 2.57 4.46
C CYS A 146 6.90 2.71 4.06
N SER A 147 7.55 3.74 4.62
CA SER A 147 9.00 3.84 4.73
C SER A 147 9.48 3.21 6.03
N VAL A 148 10.78 2.97 6.12
CA VAL A 148 11.46 2.53 7.34
C VAL A 148 12.18 3.73 7.96
N VAL A 149 11.78 4.10 9.16
CA VAL A 149 12.38 5.21 9.93
C VAL A 149 13.58 4.73 10.72
N ALA A 150 13.47 3.52 11.29
CA ALA A 150 14.56 2.83 11.96
C ALA A 150 14.54 1.35 11.56
N ALA A 151 15.66 0.86 11.06
CA ALA A 151 15.86 -0.55 10.73
C ALA A 151 16.00 -1.38 12.02
N GLY A 152 15.69 -2.67 11.96
CA GLY A 152 15.82 -3.59 13.09
C GLY A 152 15.22 -4.95 12.83
N LEU A 153 15.34 -5.85 13.80
CA LEU A 153 14.70 -7.16 13.75
C LEU A 153 13.20 -7.04 13.99
N VAL A 154 12.45 -7.74 13.16
CA VAL A 154 10.98 -7.78 13.17
C VAL A 154 10.50 -9.21 13.03
N SER A 155 9.29 -9.50 13.49
CA SER A 155 8.67 -10.84 13.33
C SER A 155 7.14 -10.75 13.32
N ALA A 156 6.47 -11.81 12.90
CA ALA A 156 5.02 -11.94 13.01
C ALA A 156 4.53 -11.97 14.49
N ASP A 157 5.40 -12.41 15.42
CA ASP A 157 5.08 -12.43 16.85
C ASP A 157 5.10 -11.03 17.49
N ALA A 158 5.76 -10.07 16.86
CA ALA A 158 5.81 -8.70 17.32
C ALA A 158 4.64 -7.89 16.71
N PRO A 159 3.69 -7.38 17.52
CA PRO A 159 2.58 -6.60 16.99
C PRO A 159 3.03 -5.21 16.51
N LEU A 160 2.26 -4.62 15.60
CA LEU A 160 2.37 -3.19 15.31
C LEU A 160 1.79 -2.38 16.47
N ILE A 161 2.52 -1.38 16.92
CA ILE A 161 2.10 -0.45 17.99
C ILE A 161 2.22 0.97 17.46
N LEU A 162 1.14 1.73 17.45
CA LEU A 162 1.20 3.15 17.07
C LEU A 162 2.07 3.90 18.10
N ALA A 163 3.22 4.37 17.63
CA ALA A 163 4.20 5.11 18.43
C ALA A 163 3.95 6.63 18.36
N SER A 164 3.59 7.15 17.17
CA SER A 164 3.35 8.58 16.97
C SER A 164 2.39 8.82 15.80
N ARG A 165 1.58 9.87 15.92
CA ARG A 165 0.75 10.44 14.85
C ARG A 165 1.16 11.88 14.63
N VAL A 166 1.61 12.19 13.41
CA VAL A 166 2.18 13.50 13.07
C VAL A 166 1.34 14.30 12.06
N SER A 167 0.22 13.72 11.61
CA SER A 167 -0.72 14.33 10.67
C SER A 167 -2.14 13.97 11.06
N ASP A 168 -3.09 14.78 10.61
CA ASP A 168 -4.53 14.57 10.77
C ASP A 168 -5.22 14.16 9.45
N VAL A 169 -4.44 13.87 8.39
CA VAL A 169 -4.95 13.39 7.10
C VAL A 169 -4.96 11.87 7.10
N SER A 170 -6.14 11.25 7.14
CA SER A 170 -6.25 9.80 7.07
C SER A 170 -5.88 9.26 5.68
N VAL A 171 -5.52 7.98 5.59
CA VAL A 171 -5.31 7.30 4.29
C VAL A 171 -6.58 7.38 3.44
N ARG A 172 -7.77 7.25 4.05
CA ARG A 172 -9.06 7.40 3.39
C ARG A 172 -9.23 8.78 2.78
N GLU A 173 -8.92 9.83 3.53
CA GLU A 173 -9.00 11.20 3.05
C GLU A 173 -8.01 11.44 1.90
N ALA A 174 -6.78 10.94 2.00
CA ALA A 174 -5.79 11.02 0.93
C ALA A 174 -6.27 10.34 -0.36
N ILE A 175 -6.93 9.16 -0.26
CA ILE A 175 -7.56 8.45 -1.38
C ILE A 175 -8.68 9.32 -2.00
N ALA A 176 -9.56 9.85 -1.17
CA ALA A 176 -10.69 10.65 -1.63
C ALA A 176 -10.21 11.89 -2.41
N ILE A 177 -9.25 12.64 -1.87
CA ILE A 177 -8.66 13.81 -2.53
C ILE A 177 -7.99 13.42 -3.86
N ALA A 178 -7.30 12.27 -3.89
CA ALA A 178 -6.55 11.88 -5.07
C ALA A 178 -7.43 11.35 -6.21
N TRP A 179 -8.57 10.67 -5.92
CA TRP A 179 -9.28 9.91 -6.94
C TRP A 179 -10.82 10.03 -6.92
N HIS A 180 -11.44 10.43 -5.80
CA HIS A 180 -12.89 10.37 -5.65
C HIS A 180 -13.56 11.75 -5.62
N MET A 181 -12.81 12.78 -5.26
CA MET A 181 -13.33 14.14 -5.17
C MET A 181 -13.00 14.96 -6.43
N PRO A 182 -13.85 15.91 -6.80
CA PRO A 182 -13.48 16.93 -7.76
C PRO A 182 -12.22 17.68 -7.32
N PHE A 183 -11.51 18.27 -8.28
CA PHE A 183 -10.34 19.09 -7.94
C PHE A 183 -10.75 20.26 -7.03
N ASP A 184 -10.06 20.39 -5.90
CA ASP A 184 -10.20 21.47 -4.93
C ASP A 184 -8.82 21.82 -4.36
N ASP A 185 -8.32 23.03 -4.63
CA ASP A 185 -6.98 23.46 -4.22
C ASP A 185 -6.76 23.39 -2.71
N SER A 186 -7.80 23.65 -1.91
CA SER A 186 -7.72 23.61 -0.45
C SER A 186 -7.46 22.17 0.05
N GLN A 187 -8.12 21.18 -0.56
CA GLN A 187 -7.94 19.77 -0.24
C GLN A 187 -6.54 19.29 -0.63
N TYR A 188 -6.05 19.70 -1.80
CA TYR A 188 -4.67 19.39 -2.20
C TYR A 188 -3.64 20.06 -1.30
N HIS A 189 -3.90 21.30 -0.85
CA HIS A 189 -3.03 21.98 0.11
C HIS A 189 -2.99 21.21 1.43
N ARG A 190 -4.15 20.77 1.95
CA ARG A 190 -4.27 19.96 3.16
C ARG A 190 -3.47 18.65 3.03
N LEU A 191 -3.64 17.91 1.95
CA LEU A 191 -2.88 16.67 1.72
C LEU A 191 -1.37 16.94 1.64
N LEU A 192 -0.96 18.01 0.98
CA LEU A 192 0.46 18.37 0.87
C LEU A 192 1.07 18.83 2.20
N SER A 193 0.27 19.27 3.17
CA SER A 193 0.75 19.60 4.51
C SER A 193 0.90 18.40 5.43
N ALA A 194 0.43 17.20 5.01
CA ALA A 194 0.55 16.00 5.81
C ALA A 194 2.03 15.59 5.97
N ALA A 195 2.53 15.67 7.19
CA ALA A 195 3.88 15.24 7.50
C ALA A 195 4.03 13.74 7.21
N GLY A 196 5.14 13.36 6.55
CA GLY A 196 5.39 11.96 6.15
C GLY A 196 4.86 11.58 4.77
N LEU A 197 4.14 12.47 4.06
CA LEU A 197 3.72 12.19 2.68
C LEU A 197 4.93 11.93 1.79
N SER A 198 4.90 10.84 1.01
CA SER A 198 6.00 10.43 0.14
C SER A 198 6.38 11.50 -0.88
N LYS A 199 7.66 11.57 -1.24
CA LYS A 199 8.17 12.50 -2.27
C LYS A 199 7.45 12.35 -3.62
N SER A 200 7.08 11.14 -3.99
CA SER A 200 6.38 10.87 -5.25
C SER A 200 4.94 11.40 -5.24
N TRP A 201 4.21 11.20 -4.14
CA TRP A 201 2.86 11.75 -3.98
C TRP A 201 2.90 13.28 -3.86
N THR A 202 3.81 13.83 -3.08
CA THR A 202 4.03 15.28 -2.99
C THR A 202 4.20 15.88 -4.38
N ARG A 203 5.09 15.33 -5.22
CA ARG A 203 5.32 15.81 -6.59
C ARG A 203 4.06 15.71 -7.46
N THR A 204 3.32 14.60 -7.38
CA THR A 204 2.09 14.41 -8.16
C THR A 204 1.01 15.39 -7.73
N MET A 205 0.77 15.53 -6.44
CA MET A 205 -0.25 16.44 -5.91
C MET A 205 0.08 17.92 -6.19
N GLN A 206 1.35 18.30 -6.10
CA GLN A 206 1.81 19.63 -6.51
C GLN A 206 1.55 19.90 -8.00
N LYS A 207 1.84 18.93 -8.87
CA LYS A 207 1.58 19.05 -10.32
C LYS A 207 0.09 19.21 -10.60
N ARG A 208 -0.78 18.43 -9.96
CA ARG A 208 -2.24 18.54 -10.08
C ARG A 208 -2.72 19.91 -9.61
N ARG A 209 -2.23 20.37 -8.47
CA ARG A 209 -2.55 21.67 -7.91
C ARG A 209 -2.19 22.81 -8.84
N LEU A 210 -1.00 22.79 -9.44
CA LEU A 210 -0.54 23.79 -10.40
C LEU A 210 -1.31 23.78 -11.73
N SER A 211 -1.71 22.60 -12.20
CA SER A 211 -2.41 22.45 -13.48
C SER A 211 -3.94 22.53 -13.38
N GLY A 212 -4.51 22.38 -12.17
CA GLY A 212 -5.96 22.21 -11.96
C GLY A 212 -6.52 20.91 -12.59
N LYS A 213 -5.66 19.93 -12.92
CA LYS A 213 -6.06 18.73 -13.65
C LYS A 213 -5.49 17.47 -13.00
N ILE A 214 -6.31 16.41 -12.99
CA ILE A 214 -5.88 15.06 -12.66
C ILE A 214 -5.35 14.42 -13.95
N GLU A 215 -4.18 13.80 -13.89
CA GLU A 215 -3.58 13.09 -15.01
C GLU A 215 -4.41 11.86 -15.43
N ASP A 216 -4.28 11.47 -16.69
CA ASP A 216 -4.83 10.20 -17.16
C ASP A 216 -4.14 9.01 -16.47
N ASN A 217 -4.94 8.20 -15.80
CA ASN A 217 -4.50 7.00 -15.10
C ASN A 217 -4.64 5.70 -15.93
N SER A 218 -5.05 5.79 -17.21
CA SER A 218 -5.32 4.64 -18.06
C SER A 218 -4.13 3.69 -18.15
N ARG A 219 -2.91 4.23 -18.32
CA ARG A 219 -1.69 3.43 -18.34
C ARG A 219 -1.48 2.64 -17.04
N ARG A 220 -1.80 3.23 -15.90
CA ARG A 220 -1.64 2.59 -14.59
C ARG A 220 -2.72 1.54 -14.35
N LEU A 221 -3.97 1.85 -14.68
CA LEU A 221 -5.13 1.00 -14.38
C LEU A 221 -5.34 -0.12 -15.41
N TRP A 222 -4.99 0.14 -16.68
CA TRP A 222 -5.28 -0.77 -17.80
C TRP A 222 -4.05 -1.28 -18.53
N GLY A 223 -2.86 -0.69 -18.31
CA GLY A 223 -1.62 -1.08 -18.99
C GLY A 223 -1.50 -0.63 -20.46
N LYS A 224 -2.38 0.28 -20.89
CA LYS A 224 -2.49 0.77 -22.27
C LYS A 224 -1.80 2.12 -22.44
#